data_139d23f047b9345cc1ae3e1a2a88594c
#
_entry.id   139d23f047b9345cc1ae3e1a2a88594c
#
_cell.length_a   1.000
_cell.length_b   1.000
_cell.length_c   1.000
_cell.angle_alpha   90.00
_cell.angle_beta   90.00
_cell.angle_gamma   90.00
#
_symmetry.space_group_name_H-M   'P 1'
#
loop_
_entity.id
_entity.type
_entity.pdbx_description
1 polymer ?
#
loop_
_entity_poly.entity_id
_entity_poly.type
_entity_poly.pdbx_seq_one_letter_code
_entity_poly.pdbx_strand_id
1 'polypeptide(L)'
;MNKVLEEFSKIGIIPVIALDHVEDAAPLAKALCDGGLPCAEVTFRTAAAEESIRIMSEQFPEMLVGAGTVLTTEQVDRAVNAGAKFIVSPA
;
A
#
# COMPACT_ATOMS: atom_id res chain seq x y z
N MET A 1 -15.70 0.04 -3.34
CA MET A 1 -15.60 -0.06 -1.87
C MET A 1 -15.90 -1.45 -1.34
N ASN A 2 -17.06 -1.99 -1.68
CA ASN A 2 -17.43 -3.34 -1.22
C ASN A 2 -16.44 -4.41 -1.66
N LYS A 3 -15.91 -4.29 -2.86
CA LYS A 3 -14.95 -5.26 -3.37
C LYS A 3 -13.65 -5.24 -2.57
N VAL A 4 -13.23 -4.07 -2.13
CA VAL A 4 -12.03 -3.93 -1.29
C VAL A 4 -12.25 -4.63 0.05
N LEU A 5 -13.43 -4.43 0.67
CA LEU A 5 -13.77 -5.08 1.93
C LEU A 5 -13.84 -6.60 1.78
N GLU A 6 -14.36 -7.08 0.65
CA GLU A 6 -14.39 -8.51 0.38
C GLU A 6 -13.01 -9.10 0.29
N GLU A 7 -12.08 -8.41 -0.39
CA GLU A 7 -10.71 -8.86 -0.50
C GLU A 7 -10.05 -8.92 0.88
N PHE A 8 -10.27 -7.91 1.72
CA PHE A 8 -9.73 -7.92 3.08
C PHE A 8 -10.28 -9.09 3.89
N SER A 9 -11.57 -9.35 3.76
CA SER A 9 -12.19 -10.47 4.47
C SER A 9 -11.62 -11.81 4.06
N LYS A 10 -11.31 -11.98 2.79
CA LYS A 10 -10.75 -13.23 2.26
C LYS A 10 -9.32 -13.44 2.71
N ILE A 11 -8.53 -12.37 2.73
CA ILE A 11 -7.11 -12.46 3.04
C ILE A 11 -6.89 -12.59 4.55
N GLY A 12 -7.70 -11.88 5.34
CA GLY A 12 -7.66 -11.96 6.80
C GLY A 12 -6.54 -11.18 7.46
N ILE A 13 -5.42 -10.98 6.79
CA ILE A 13 -4.25 -10.26 7.31
C ILE A 13 -3.74 -9.32 6.23
N ILE A 14 -3.46 -8.08 6.63
CA ILE A 14 -2.86 -7.09 5.74
C ILE A 14 -1.49 -6.74 6.30
N PRO A 15 -0.40 -7.03 5.59
CA PRO A 15 0.93 -6.70 6.09
C PRO A 15 1.14 -5.19 6.13
N VAL A 16 1.65 -4.71 7.25
CA VAL A 16 2.03 -3.31 7.43
C VAL A 16 3.53 -3.19 7.16
N ILE A 17 3.88 -2.34 6.21
CA ILE A 17 5.25 -2.26 5.70
C ILE A 17 5.78 -0.85 5.86
N ALA A 18 6.98 -0.72 6.40
CA ALA A 18 7.71 0.55 6.41
C ALA A 18 8.93 0.38 5.51
N LEU A 19 8.98 1.15 4.42
CA LEU A 19 10.08 1.10 3.47
C LEU A 19 10.93 2.36 3.56
N ASP A 20 12.21 2.18 3.80
CA ASP A 20 13.16 3.28 3.81
C ASP A 20 13.81 3.49 2.44
N HIS A 21 13.75 2.48 1.58
CA HIS A 21 14.38 2.51 0.27
C HIS A 21 13.39 2.13 -0.81
N VAL A 22 13.25 3.01 -1.80
CA VAL A 22 12.31 2.81 -2.91
C VAL A 22 12.62 1.53 -3.70
N GLU A 23 13.89 1.20 -3.84
CA GLU A 23 14.32 0.03 -4.61
C GLU A 23 13.84 -1.30 -4.00
N ASP A 24 13.39 -1.30 -2.76
CA ASP A 24 12.84 -2.50 -2.12
C ASP A 24 11.36 -2.73 -2.45
N ALA A 25 10.68 -1.73 -3.01
CA ALA A 25 9.23 -1.80 -3.24
C ALA A 25 8.85 -2.90 -4.22
N ALA A 26 9.48 -2.93 -5.39
CA ALA A 26 9.13 -3.91 -6.42
C ALA A 26 9.46 -5.36 -6.02
N PRO A 27 10.64 -5.66 -5.46
CA PRO A 27 10.92 -7.02 -4.99
C PRO A 27 9.96 -7.47 -3.89
N LEU A 28 9.61 -6.57 -2.97
CA LEU A 28 8.68 -6.92 -1.90
C LEU A 28 7.28 -7.19 -2.45
N ALA A 29 6.80 -6.34 -3.36
CA ALA A 29 5.49 -6.54 -3.99
C ALA A 29 5.45 -7.87 -4.74
N LYS A 30 6.50 -8.19 -5.46
CA LYS A 30 6.57 -9.46 -6.17
C LYS A 30 6.51 -10.64 -5.21
N ALA A 31 7.23 -10.56 -4.10
CA ALA A 31 7.24 -11.63 -3.10
C ALA A 31 5.85 -11.82 -2.49
N LEU A 32 5.15 -10.73 -2.19
CA LEU A 32 3.80 -10.82 -1.64
C LEU A 32 2.82 -11.42 -2.62
N CYS A 33 2.87 -11.00 -3.88
CA CYS A 33 2.00 -11.55 -4.91
C CYS A 33 2.28 -13.03 -5.16
N ASP A 34 3.56 -13.40 -5.24
CA ASP A 34 3.96 -14.80 -5.46
C ASP A 34 3.57 -15.68 -4.28
N GLY A 35 3.55 -15.11 -3.07
CA GLY A 35 3.15 -15.84 -1.87
C GLY A 35 1.65 -15.95 -1.67
N GLY A 36 0.85 -15.40 -2.58
CA GLY A 36 -0.61 -15.46 -2.46
C GLY A 36 -1.21 -14.41 -1.54
N LEU A 37 -0.46 -13.35 -1.22
CA LEU A 37 -0.93 -12.28 -0.36
C LEU A 37 -0.77 -10.93 -1.07
N PRO A 38 -1.59 -10.66 -2.11
CA PRO A 38 -1.41 -9.47 -2.95
C PRO A 38 -2.00 -8.20 -2.32
N CYS A 39 -1.54 -7.86 -1.13
CA CYS A 39 -1.96 -6.64 -0.46
C CYS A 39 -0.86 -6.14 0.47
N ALA A 40 -0.86 -4.84 0.72
CA ALA A 40 0.09 -4.23 1.63
C ALA A 40 -0.42 -2.87 2.07
N GLU A 41 -0.14 -2.52 3.33
CA GLU A 41 -0.34 -1.18 3.83
C GLU A 41 1.04 -0.56 4.03
N VAL A 42 1.39 0.42 3.21
CA VAL A 42 2.69 1.10 3.30
C VAL A 42 2.57 2.25 4.28
N THR A 43 3.36 2.22 5.34
CA THR A 43 3.35 3.27 6.35
C THR A 43 3.90 4.56 5.75
N PHE A 44 3.08 5.61 5.78
CA PHE A 44 3.39 6.88 5.12
C PHE A 44 4.23 7.78 6.02
N ARG A 45 5.35 7.25 6.51
CA ARG A 45 6.24 7.97 7.42
C ARG A 45 7.61 8.29 6.82
N THR A 46 7.97 7.63 5.73
CA THR A 46 9.28 7.83 5.10
C THR A 46 9.12 8.56 3.79
N ALA A 47 10.21 9.18 3.32
CA ALA A 47 10.21 9.82 2.01
C ALA A 47 9.99 8.81 0.88
N ALA A 48 10.33 7.54 1.13
CA ALA A 48 10.18 6.48 0.13
C ALA A 48 8.75 5.98 -0.01
N ALA A 49 7.85 6.30 0.92
CA ALA A 49 6.51 5.71 0.96
C ALA A 49 5.69 6.03 -0.27
N GLU A 50 5.65 7.29 -0.66
CA GLU A 50 4.84 7.73 -1.80
C GLU A 50 5.29 7.04 -3.09
N GLU A 51 6.58 7.03 -3.36
CA GLU A 51 7.10 6.41 -4.57
C GLU A 51 6.96 4.90 -4.53
N SER A 52 7.10 4.29 -3.35
CA SER A 52 6.89 2.86 -3.17
C SER A 52 5.46 2.46 -3.52
N ILE A 53 4.48 3.23 -3.05
CA ILE A 53 3.08 2.99 -3.39
C ILE A 53 2.87 3.11 -4.90
N ARG A 54 3.48 4.11 -5.53
CA ARG A 54 3.37 4.31 -6.98
C ARG A 54 3.92 3.11 -7.74
N ILE A 55 5.10 2.64 -7.36
CA ILE A 55 5.72 1.47 -8.00
C ILE A 55 4.84 0.24 -7.84
N MET A 56 4.35 0.00 -6.63
CA MET A 56 3.51 -1.17 -6.38
C MET A 56 2.21 -1.12 -7.19
N SER A 57 1.55 0.06 -7.24
CA SER A 57 0.29 0.16 -7.97
C SER A 57 0.46 0.09 -9.47
N GLU A 58 1.56 0.61 -10.01
CA GLU A 58 1.81 0.60 -11.47
C GLU A 58 2.31 -0.74 -11.96
N GLN A 59 3.23 -1.36 -11.24
CA GLN A 59 3.84 -2.61 -11.68
C GLN A 59 3.05 -3.85 -11.27
N PHE A 60 2.23 -3.72 -10.24
CA PHE A 60 1.42 -4.84 -9.73
C PHE A 60 -0.04 -4.39 -9.59
N PRO A 61 -0.74 -4.18 -10.72
CA PRO A 61 -2.09 -3.62 -10.68
C PRO A 61 -3.12 -4.49 -9.97
N GLU A 62 -2.88 -5.78 -9.85
CA GLU A 62 -3.76 -6.69 -9.11
C GLU A 62 -3.57 -6.57 -7.59
N MET A 63 -2.53 -5.87 -7.15
CA MET A 63 -2.21 -5.74 -5.74
C MET A 63 -3.08 -4.69 -5.07
N LEU A 64 -3.53 -4.98 -3.85
CA LEU A 64 -4.27 -4.04 -3.02
C LEU A 64 -3.27 -3.27 -2.15
N VAL A 65 -2.94 -2.05 -2.58
CA VAL A 65 -1.95 -1.22 -1.88
C VAL A 65 -2.66 -0.06 -1.22
N GLY A 66 -2.37 0.15 0.06
CA GLY A 66 -2.89 1.28 0.80
C GLY A 66 -1.80 2.05 1.51
N ALA A 67 -2.15 3.23 2.04
CA ALA A 67 -1.26 4.07 2.83
C ALA A 67 -1.71 4.08 4.27
N GLY A 68 -0.80 3.78 5.19
CA GLY A 68 -1.07 3.81 6.62
C GLY A 68 -0.41 5.00 7.26
N THR A 69 -0.87 5.34 8.48
CA THR A 69 -0.32 6.45 9.27
C THR A 69 -0.38 7.78 8.50
N VAL A 70 -1.51 8.00 7.84
CA VAL A 70 -1.74 9.24 7.10
C VAL A 70 -2.35 10.25 8.06
N LEU A 71 -1.68 11.38 8.26
CA LEU A 71 -2.00 12.34 9.31
C LEU A 71 -2.60 13.64 8.81
N THR A 72 -2.39 14.00 7.55
CA THR A 72 -2.83 15.27 6.98
C THR A 72 -3.55 15.08 5.67
N THR A 73 -4.35 16.07 5.27
CA THR A 73 -5.00 16.05 3.96
C THR A 73 -4.01 16.06 2.83
N GLU A 74 -2.88 16.73 3.00
CA GLU A 74 -1.82 16.71 2.00
C GLU A 74 -1.30 15.30 1.79
N GLN A 75 -1.09 14.55 2.87
CA GLN A 75 -0.66 13.16 2.77
C GLN A 75 -1.71 12.28 2.10
N VAL A 76 -2.99 12.51 2.38
CA VAL A 76 -4.08 11.80 1.71
C VAL A 76 -3.99 12.02 0.20
N ASP A 77 -3.85 13.28 -0.21
CA ASP A 77 -3.78 13.60 -1.64
C ASP A 77 -2.58 12.94 -2.30
N ARG A 78 -1.43 12.96 -1.64
CA ARG A 78 -0.21 12.36 -2.18
C ARG A 78 -0.34 10.84 -2.28
N ALA A 79 -0.94 10.21 -1.29
CA ALA A 79 -1.14 8.76 -1.30
C ALA A 79 -2.10 8.35 -2.41
N VAL A 80 -3.21 9.07 -2.55
CA VAL A 80 -4.19 8.79 -3.61
C VAL A 80 -3.57 8.99 -4.99
N ASN A 81 -2.82 10.07 -5.17
CA ASN A 81 -2.15 10.35 -6.43
C ASN A 81 -1.10 9.29 -6.78
N ALA A 82 -0.50 8.68 -5.78
CA ALA A 82 0.45 7.58 -5.99
C ALA A 82 -0.23 6.27 -6.33
N GLY A 83 -1.53 6.14 -6.14
CA GLY A 83 -2.29 4.96 -6.49
C GLY A 83 -2.80 4.14 -5.31
N ALA A 84 -2.75 4.70 -4.10
CA ALA A 84 -3.27 3.99 -2.92
C ALA A 84 -4.77 3.76 -3.10
N LYS A 85 -5.21 2.54 -2.81
CA LYS A 85 -6.60 2.14 -2.94
C LYS A 85 -7.36 2.26 -1.62
N PHE A 86 -6.66 2.42 -0.51
CA PHE A 86 -7.27 2.67 0.79
C PHE A 86 -6.31 3.50 1.63
N ILE A 87 -6.87 4.19 2.61
CA ILE A 87 -6.12 5.08 3.51
C ILE A 87 -6.47 4.69 4.94
N VAL A 88 -5.43 4.52 5.77
CA VAL A 88 -5.60 4.27 7.20
C VAL A 88 -4.97 5.44 7.95
N SER A 89 -5.75 6.08 8.80
CA SER A 89 -5.22 7.14 9.65
C SER A 89 -5.46 6.80 11.11
N PRO A 90 -4.57 7.22 12.01
CA PRO A 90 -4.81 7.04 13.44
C PRO A 90 -6.06 7.84 13.84
N ALA A 91 -6.95 7.21 14.51
CA ALA A 91 -8.20 7.85 14.91
C ALA A 91 -8.02 8.80 16.09
#